data_e7af90fd2f604e825a57195b9d5f9afd
#
_entry.id   e7af90fd2f604e825a57195b9d5f9afd
#
_cell.length_a   1.000
_cell.length_b   1.000
_cell.length_c   1.000
_cell.angle_alpha   90.00
_cell.angle_beta   90.00
_cell.angle_gamma   90.00
#
_symmetry.space_group_name_H-M   'P 1'
#
loop_
_entity.id
_entity.type
_entity.pdbx_description
1 polymer ?
#
loop_
_entity_poly.entity_id
_entity_poly.type
_entity_poly.pdbx_seq_one_letter_code
_entity_poly.pdbx_strand_id
1 'polypeptide(L)'
;NTTQHLLIAIDDLDLCNSNAYKMAEQIRKYLIIPQIVIIMAVKIEQLEMCVEENTIADFKGIVGRVKQYRNEEQKRINAEIQGMSERYVTKLIPKARRIYLPKIQSFEGMQIVYKEKDDNIIWKSKKDESLVNAVLHLITERTGMIFLPERSGMSYLLPNNLRDMVNWIVF
;
A
#
# COMPACT_ATOMS: atom_id res chain seq x y z
N ASN A 1 3.60 7.15 37.71
CA ASN A 1 4.42 7.64 36.58
C ASN A 1 3.66 7.33 35.29
N THR A 2 2.94 8.32 34.76
CA THR A 2 2.33 8.24 33.43
C THR A 2 3.45 8.43 32.39
N THR A 3 3.85 7.37 31.75
CA THR A 3 4.78 7.43 30.62
C THR A 3 4.03 8.07 29.44
N GLN A 4 4.41 9.28 29.05
CA GLN A 4 3.87 9.93 27.87
C GLN A 4 4.55 9.33 26.61
N HIS A 5 3.77 9.00 25.61
CA HIS A 5 4.25 8.53 24.31
C HIS A 5 3.94 9.58 23.24
N LEU A 6 4.90 9.80 22.36
CA LEU A 6 4.72 10.62 21.17
C LEU A 6 4.28 9.73 20.01
N LEU A 7 3.15 10.06 19.39
CA LEU A 7 2.68 9.41 18.17
C LEU A 7 3.05 10.26 16.96
N ILE A 8 3.77 9.67 16.01
CA ILE A 8 4.14 10.30 14.74
C ILE A 8 3.49 9.54 13.61
N ALA A 9 2.67 10.22 12.81
CA ALA A 9 2.09 9.66 11.60
C ALA A 9 2.88 10.18 10.38
N ILE A 10 3.30 9.26 9.50
CA ILE A 10 4.04 9.55 8.27
C ILE A 10 3.24 8.96 7.12
N ASP A 11 2.85 9.81 6.18
CA ASP A 11 2.15 9.41 4.96
C ASP A 11 3.10 9.53 3.76
N ASP A 12 2.83 8.71 2.73
CA ASP A 12 3.48 8.77 1.42
C ASP A 12 5.03 8.71 1.44
N LEU A 13 5.61 7.99 2.40
CA LEU A 13 7.08 7.84 2.49
C LEU A 13 7.69 7.31 1.18
N ASP A 14 6.98 6.42 0.52
CA ASP A 14 7.39 5.75 -0.72
C ASP A 14 7.29 6.63 -1.98
N LEU A 15 6.53 7.74 -1.94
CA LEU A 15 6.42 8.67 -3.07
C LEU A 15 7.65 9.59 -3.21
N CYS A 16 8.44 9.72 -2.17
CA CYS A 16 9.64 10.56 -2.15
C CYS A 16 10.88 9.88 -2.76
N ASN A 17 10.76 9.19 -3.89
CA ASN A 17 11.78 8.36 -4.55
C ASN A 17 13.24 8.51 -4.06
N SER A 18 13.92 9.60 -4.42
CA SER A 18 15.33 9.81 -4.05
C SER A 18 15.55 10.10 -2.56
N ASN A 19 14.52 10.53 -1.83
CA ASN A 19 14.61 10.87 -0.41
C ASN A 19 13.99 9.81 0.51
N ALA A 20 13.21 8.87 -0.03
CA ALA A 20 12.57 7.82 0.75
C ALA A 20 13.60 7.01 1.57
N TYR A 21 14.70 6.62 0.96
CA TYR A 21 15.81 5.95 1.66
C TYR A 21 16.39 6.81 2.78
N LYS A 22 16.67 8.09 2.51
CA LYS A 22 17.21 9.01 3.52
C LYS A 22 16.26 9.23 4.69
N MET A 23 14.96 9.36 4.40
CA MET A 23 13.93 9.47 5.45
C MET A 23 13.86 8.20 6.28
N ALA A 24 13.86 7.03 5.63
CA ALA A 24 13.90 5.72 6.29
C ALA A 24 15.11 5.59 7.23
N GLU A 25 16.29 6.05 6.80
CA GLU A 25 17.50 6.10 7.62
C GLU A 25 17.36 7.06 8.82
N GLN A 26 16.76 8.23 8.64
CA GLN A 26 16.50 9.17 9.73
C GLN A 26 15.53 8.58 10.76
N ILE A 27 14.44 7.96 10.30
CA ILE A 27 13.49 7.25 11.17
C ILE A 27 14.22 6.19 11.97
N ARG A 28 15.00 5.34 11.30
CA ARG A 28 15.74 4.25 11.94
C ARG A 28 16.74 4.74 12.98
N LYS A 29 17.45 5.84 12.69
CA LYS A 29 18.52 6.35 13.56
C LYS A 29 18.01 7.14 14.76
N TYR A 30 16.92 7.88 14.59
CA TYR A 30 16.52 8.90 15.57
C TYR A 30 15.15 8.68 16.19
N LEU A 31 14.26 7.95 15.54
CA LEU A 31 12.88 7.83 15.97
C LEU A 31 12.50 6.45 16.53
N ILE A 32 13.39 5.45 16.44
CA ILE A 32 13.15 4.13 17.04
C ILE A 32 13.59 4.17 18.51
N ILE A 33 12.76 4.78 19.34
CA ILE A 33 12.94 4.83 20.79
C ILE A 33 11.62 4.46 21.49
N PRO A 34 11.68 3.91 22.73
CA PRO A 34 10.48 3.38 23.41
C PRO A 34 9.33 4.36 23.59
N GLN A 35 9.63 5.65 23.65
CA GLN A 35 8.63 6.72 23.88
C GLN A 35 7.96 7.20 22.58
N ILE A 36 8.43 6.76 21.41
CA ILE A 36 7.87 7.16 20.11
C ILE A 36 7.17 5.98 19.46
N VAL A 37 5.91 6.20 19.10
CA VAL A 37 5.13 5.28 18.24
C VAL A 37 5.02 5.90 16.86
N ILE A 38 5.50 5.19 15.84
CA ILE A 38 5.46 5.63 14.46
C ILE A 38 4.42 4.81 13.71
N ILE A 39 3.49 5.50 13.06
CA ILE A 39 2.55 4.90 12.11
C ILE A 39 2.92 5.41 10.72
N MET A 40 3.18 4.49 9.79
CA MET A 40 3.56 4.83 8.42
C MET A 40 2.58 4.22 7.43
N ALA A 41 2.04 5.04 6.54
CA ALA A 41 1.39 4.56 5.33
C ALA A 41 2.45 4.46 4.23
N VAL A 42 2.71 3.24 3.77
CA VAL A 42 3.79 2.98 2.82
C VAL A 42 3.49 1.75 1.97
N LYS A 43 3.83 1.82 0.70
CA LYS A 43 3.83 0.67 -0.20
C LYS A 43 5.20 0.00 -0.10
N ILE A 44 5.23 -1.16 0.53
CA ILE A 44 6.48 -1.86 0.88
C ILE A 44 7.34 -2.12 -0.35
N GLU A 45 6.73 -2.53 -1.45
CA GLU A 45 7.43 -2.83 -2.70
C GLU A 45 8.13 -1.59 -3.28
N GLN A 46 7.51 -0.42 -3.19
CA GLN A 46 8.13 0.84 -3.64
C GLN A 46 9.27 1.25 -2.73
N LEU A 47 9.13 1.09 -1.42
CA LEU A 47 10.22 1.36 -0.48
C LEU A 47 11.40 0.40 -0.72
N GLU A 48 11.15 -0.87 -0.98
CA GLU A 48 12.17 -1.87 -1.33
C GLU A 48 12.91 -1.45 -2.61
N MET A 49 12.21 -1.00 -3.64
CA MET A 49 12.83 -0.47 -4.87
C MET A 49 13.71 0.75 -4.60
N CYS A 50 13.26 1.70 -3.78
CA CYS A 50 14.07 2.87 -3.42
C CYS A 50 15.35 2.48 -2.67
N VAL A 51 15.29 1.50 -1.78
CA VAL A 51 16.45 0.97 -1.07
C VAL A 51 17.39 0.25 -2.03
N GLU A 52 16.85 -0.52 -2.97
CA GLU A 52 17.60 -1.23 -4.00
C GLU A 52 18.38 -0.26 -4.89
N GLU A 53 17.72 0.78 -5.39
CA GLU A 53 18.35 1.84 -6.20
C GLU A 53 19.53 2.50 -5.47
N ASN A 54 19.36 2.84 -4.19
CA ASN A 54 20.44 3.40 -3.38
C ASN A 54 21.57 2.39 -3.17
N THR A 55 21.23 1.12 -2.92
CA THR A 55 22.22 0.06 -2.76
C THR A 55 23.02 -0.13 -4.07
N ILE A 56 22.36 -0.15 -5.23
CA ILE A 56 23.02 -0.20 -6.53
C ILE A 56 23.96 1.00 -6.72
N ALA A 57 23.53 2.20 -6.34
CA ALA A 57 24.34 3.41 -6.44
C ALA A 57 25.60 3.32 -5.58
N ASP A 58 25.49 2.81 -4.35
CA ASP A 58 26.62 2.62 -3.45
C ASP A 58 27.62 1.56 -3.96
N PHE A 59 27.12 0.51 -4.61
CA PHE A 59 27.92 -0.57 -5.19
C PHE A 59 28.25 -0.36 -6.68
N LYS A 60 28.01 0.83 -7.24
CA LYS A 60 28.18 1.13 -8.67
C LYS A 60 29.53 0.71 -9.23
N GLY A 61 30.62 0.86 -8.46
CA GLY A 61 31.97 0.44 -8.86
C GLY A 61 32.09 -1.09 -9.01
N ILE A 62 31.40 -1.87 -8.19
CA ILE A 62 31.41 -3.33 -8.24
C ILE A 62 30.48 -3.81 -9.35
N VAL A 63 29.25 -3.29 -9.41
CA VAL A 63 28.25 -3.60 -10.45
C VAL A 63 28.79 -3.28 -11.85
N GLY A 64 29.52 -2.16 -12.00
CA GLY A 64 30.14 -1.78 -13.28
C GLY A 64 31.21 -2.75 -13.76
N ARG A 65 32.00 -3.32 -12.86
CA ARG A 65 32.98 -4.35 -13.21
C ARG A 65 32.32 -5.67 -13.62
N VAL A 66 31.23 -6.02 -12.99
CA VAL A 66 30.52 -7.29 -13.25
C VAL A 66 29.70 -7.26 -14.53
N LYS A 67 29.30 -6.07 -15.02
CA LYS A 67 28.70 -5.95 -16.37
C LYS A 67 29.60 -6.46 -17.51
N GLN A 68 30.90 -6.58 -17.24
CA GLN A 68 31.87 -7.18 -18.18
C GLN A 68 31.98 -8.71 -18.08
N TYR A 69 31.41 -9.32 -17.04
CA TYR A 69 31.45 -10.75 -16.79
C TYR A 69 30.05 -11.37 -16.92
N ARG A 70 30.02 -12.65 -17.28
CA ARG A 70 28.90 -13.54 -17.58
C ARG A 70 27.56 -13.21 -16.91
N ASN A 71 26.46 -13.42 -17.65
CA ASN A 71 25.04 -13.28 -17.22
C ASN A 71 24.71 -13.91 -15.85
N GLU A 72 25.44 -14.93 -15.43
CA GLU A 72 25.24 -15.64 -14.15
C GLU A 72 25.71 -14.83 -12.93
N GLU A 73 26.87 -14.18 -13.02
CA GLU A 73 27.38 -13.33 -11.94
C GLU A 73 26.52 -12.09 -11.75
N GLN A 74 25.98 -11.55 -12.84
CA GLN A 74 25.05 -10.42 -12.77
C GLN A 74 23.75 -10.81 -12.08
N LYS A 75 23.20 -11.99 -12.37
CA LYS A 75 22.02 -12.52 -11.67
C LYS A 75 22.26 -12.70 -10.16
N ARG A 76 23.43 -13.23 -9.80
CA ARG A 76 23.82 -13.44 -8.40
C ARG A 76 23.93 -12.12 -7.64
N ILE A 77 24.55 -11.10 -8.25
CA ILE A 77 24.69 -9.78 -7.61
C ILE A 77 23.31 -9.10 -7.46
N ASN A 78 22.46 -9.17 -8.47
CA ASN A 78 21.11 -8.61 -8.39
C ASN A 78 20.30 -9.30 -7.27
N ALA A 79 20.39 -10.62 -7.13
CA ALA A 79 19.74 -11.36 -6.06
C ALA A 79 20.26 -10.96 -4.66
N GLU A 80 21.59 -10.72 -4.53
CA GLU A 80 22.18 -10.23 -3.27
C GLU A 80 21.70 -8.81 -2.93
N ILE A 81 21.67 -7.90 -3.91
CA ILE A 81 21.19 -6.53 -3.72
C ILE A 81 19.72 -6.55 -3.28
N GLN A 82 18.88 -7.33 -3.97
CA GLN A 82 17.47 -7.50 -3.60
C GLN A 82 17.35 -8.04 -2.16
N GLY A 83 18.09 -9.09 -1.83
CA GLY A 83 18.10 -9.65 -0.47
C GLY A 83 18.59 -8.66 0.61
N MET A 84 19.51 -7.75 0.27
CA MET A 84 19.92 -6.67 1.16
C MET A 84 18.78 -5.66 1.38
N SER A 85 18.09 -5.28 0.33
CA SER A 85 16.96 -4.34 0.38
C SER A 85 15.80 -4.88 1.20
N GLU A 86 15.42 -6.14 0.98
CA GLU A 86 14.39 -6.83 1.77
C GLU A 86 14.75 -6.91 3.27
N ARG A 87 16.00 -7.26 3.58
CA ARG A 87 16.50 -7.28 4.97
C ARG A 87 16.47 -5.91 5.60
N TYR A 88 16.85 -4.86 4.87
CA TYR A 88 16.81 -3.49 5.35
C TYR A 88 15.39 -3.06 5.69
N VAL A 89 14.45 -3.23 4.76
CA VAL A 89 13.05 -2.87 4.96
C VAL A 89 12.41 -3.69 6.07
N THR A 90 12.76 -4.99 6.17
CA THR A 90 12.28 -5.84 7.27
C THR A 90 12.80 -5.40 8.65
N LYS A 91 14.02 -4.84 8.72
CA LYS A 91 14.55 -4.27 9.97
C LYS A 91 13.86 -2.95 10.33
N LEU A 92 13.58 -2.13 9.33
CA LEU A 92 12.87 -0.85 9.52
C LEU A 92 11.41 -1.06 9.92
N ILE A 93 10.71 -1.93 9.18
CA ILE A 93 9.30 -2.25 9.37
C ILE A 93 9.15 -3.78 9.50
N PRO A 94 9.31 -4.33 10.70
CA PRO A 94 9.20 -5.77 10.94
C PRO A 94 7.85 -6.33 10.45
N LYS A 95 7.86 -7.50 9.84
CA LYS A 95 6.62 -8.14 9.29
C LYS A 95 5.50 -8.24 10.33
N ALA A 96 5.84 -8.51 11.61
CA ALA A 96 4.88 -8.57 12.70
C ALA A 96 4.22 -7.22 13.06
N ARG A 97 4.74 -6.11 12.55
CA ARG A 97 4.21 -4.75 12.76
C ARG A 97 3.53 -4.18 11.51
N ARG A 98 3.41 -4.97 10.45
CA ARG A 98 2.74 -4.56 9.21
C ARG A 98 1.27 -4.87 9.30
N ILE A 99 0.44 -3.87 9.05
CA ILE A 99 -1.01 -4.03 8.90
C ILE A 99 -1.30 -3.88 7.42
N TYR A 100 -1.67 -4.96 6.78
CA TYR A 100 -2.06 -4.94 5.38
C TYR A 100 -3.53 -4.56 5.28
N LEU A 101 -3.80 -3.50 4.53
CA LEU A 101 -5.19 -3.16 4.20
C LEU A 101 -5.72 -4.21 3.23
N PRO A 102 -6.81 -4.91 3.57
CA PRO A 102 -7.38 -5.90 2.67
C PRO A 102 -7.92 -5.20 1.41
N LYS A 103 -7.95 -5.96 0.30
CA LYS A 103 -8.62 -5.47 -0.92
C LYS A 103 -10.10 -5.29 -0.62
N ILE A 104 -10.67 -4.16 -1.02
CA ILE A 104 -12.08 -3.83 -0.75
C ILE A 104 -13.02 -4.93 -1.27
N GLN A 105 -12.68 -5.50 -2.42
CA GLN A 105 -13.49 -6.57 -3.03
C GLN A 105 -13.55 -7.85 -2.19
N SER A 106 -12.63 -8.03 -1.22
CA SER A 106 -12.61 -9.17 -0.29
C SER A 106 -13.38 -8.94 1.01
N PHE A 107 -13.97 -7.77 1.21
CA PHE A 107 -14.76 -7.51 2.41
C PHE A 107 -16.14 -8.16 2.30
N GLU A 108 -16.41 -9.08 3.22
CA GLU A 108 -17.73 -9.65 3.44
C GLU A 108 -18.46 -8.86 4.53
N GLY A 109 -19.77 -8.70 4.37
CA GLY A 109 -20.63 -8.06 5.37
C GLY A 109 -20.54 -6.54 5.47
N MET A 110 -19.80 -5.87 4.59
CA MET A 110 -19.84 -4.41 4.49
C MET A 110 -21.14 -3.94 3.85
N GLN A 111 -21.72 -2.90 4.42
CA GLN A 111 -22.86 -2.20 3.82
C GLN A 111 -22.43 -0.84 3.28
N ILE A 112 -22.86 -0.53 2.08
CA ILE A 112 -22.74 0.81 1.51
C ILE A 112 -24.00 1.57 1.92
N VAL A 113 -23.80 2.76 2.49
CA VAL A 113 -24.88 3.68 2.85
C VAL A 113 -24.59 4.99 2.14
N TYR A 114 -25.45 5.38 1.22
CA TYR A 114 -25.40 6.69 0.59
C TYR A 114 -26.34 7.64 1.30
N LYS A 115 -25.78 8.73 1.84
CA LYS A 115 -26.52 9.73 2.60
C LYS A 115 -26.47 11.09 1.88
N GLU A 116 -27.53 11.85 2.03
CA GLU A 116 -27.56 13.26 1.67
C GLU A 116 -26.90 14.14 2.75
N LYS A 117 -26.73 15.43 2.47
CA LYS A 117 -26.11 16.39 3.41
C LYS A 117 -26.80 16.46 4.76
N ASP A 118 -28.08 16.13 4.84
CA ASP A 118 -28.89 16.14 6.06
C ASP A 118 -28.97 14.78 6.77
N ASP A 119 -28.01 13.90 6.54
CA ASP A 119 -27.94 12.54 7.10
C ASP A 119 -29.09 11.59 6.65
N ASN A 120 -29.96 12.03 5.76
CA ASN A 120 -31.02 11.19 5.20
C ASN A 120 -30.41 10.09 4.34
N ILE A 121 -30.74 8.83 4.65
CA ILE A 121 -30.27 7.68 3.88
C ILE A 121 -31.08 7.61 2.58
N ILE A 122 -30.41 7.90 1.45
CA ILE A 122 -31.01 7.81 0.13
C ILE A 122 -30.97 6.37 -0.40
N TRP A 123 -29.89 5.66 -0.08
CA TRP A 123 -29.69 4.30 -0.56
C TRP A 123 -28.87 3.47 0.41
N LYS A 124 -29.19 2.19 0.53
CA LYS A 124 -28.49 1.24 1.38
C LYS A 124 -28.43 -0.12 0.72
N SER A 125 -27.22 -0.72 0.68
CA SER A 125 -27.05 -2.10 0.17
C SER A 125 -27.75 -3.13 1.06
N LYS A 126 -28.05 -4.29 0.48
CA LYS A 126 -28.57 -5.43 1.24
C LYS A 126 -27.50 -5.96 2.20
N LYS A 127 -27.92 -6.53 3.32
CA LYS A 127 -27.03 -6.96 4.40
C LYS A 127 -26.05 -8.07 3.99
N ASP A 128 -26.48 -8.97 3.10
CA ASP A 128 -25.71 -10.14 2.65
C ASP A 128 -25.17 -9.97 1.22
N GLU A 129 -25.19 -8.75 0.71
CA GLU A 129 -24.71 -8.44 -0.63
C GLU A 129 -23.20 -8.17 -0.60
N SER A 130 -22.44 -8.73 -1.56
CA SER A 130 -21.03 -8.40 -1.68
C SER A 130 -20.86 -6.92 -2.03
N LEU A 131 -19.78 -6.30 -1.57
CA LEU A 131 -19.49 -4.88 -1.85
C LEU A 131 -19.52 -4.58 -3.35
N VAL A 132 -18.97 -5.49 -4.16
CA VAL A 132 -18.96 -5.37 -5.62
C VAL A 132 -20.40 -5.29 -6.18
N ASN A 133 -21.26 -6.21 -5.77
CA ASN A 133 -22.66 -6.23 -6.21
C ASN A 133 -23.42 -4.99 -5.73
N ALA A 134 -23.18 -4.56 -4.50
CA ALA A 134 -23.79 -3.37 -3.94
C ALA A 134 -23.43 -2.10 -4.75
N VAL A 135 -22.16 -1.95 -5.13
CA VAL A 135 -21.71 -0.83 -5.96
C VAL A 135 -22.32 -0.92 -7.37
N LEU A 136 -22.30 -2.09 -7.99
CA LEU A 136 -22.90 -2.29 -9.31
C LEU A 136 -24.42 -2.01 -9.30
N HIS A 137 -25.13 -2.42 -8.23
CA HIS A 137 -26.52 -2.08 -8.03
C HIS A 137 -26.76 -0.58 -7.91
N LEU A 138 -25.97 0.11 -7.11
CA LEU A 138 -26.05 1.56 -6.95
C LEU A 138 -25.89 2.28 -8.30
N ILE A 139 -24.90 1.83 -9.10
CA ILE A 139 -24.67 2.41 -10.44
C ILE A 139 -25.85 2.11 -11.35
N THR A 140 -26.33 0.86 -11.37
CA THR A 140 -27.48 0.49 -12.20
C THR A 140 -28.71 1.33 -11.88
N GLU A 141 -29.02 1.53 -10.61
CA GLU A 141 -30.15 2.37 -10.18
C GLU A 141 -29.98 3.85 -10.57
N ARG A 142 -28.73 4.35 -10.53
CA ARG A 142 -28.46 5.78 -10.82
C ARG A 142 -28.31 6.10 -12.31
N THR A 143 -27.77 5.17 -13.08
CA THR A 143 -27.42 5.42 -14.48
C THR A 143 -28.25 4.63 -15.49
N GLY A 144 -28.97 3.59 -15.04
CA GLY A 144 -29.65 2.64 -15.92
C GLY A 144 -28.68 1.66 -16.61
N MET A 145 -27.37 1.75 -16.35
CA MET A 145 -26.40 0.81 -16.92
C MET A 145 -26.47 -0.53 -16.21
N ILE A 146 -26.56 -1.61 -16.97
CA ILE A 146 -26.56 -2.98 -16.45
C ILE A 146 -25.17 -3.56 -16.61
N PHE A 147 -24.56 -3.97 -15.49
CA PHE A 147 -23.29 -4.67 -15.48
C PHE A 147 -23.54 -6.16 -15.27
N LEU A 148 -22.95 -6.97 -16.14
CA LEU A 148 -22.98 -8.42 -15.97
C LEU A 148 -21.90 -8.83 -14.97
N PRO A 149 -22.24 -9.61 -13.93
CA PRO A 149 -21.26 -10.05 -12.96
C PRO A 149 -20.23 -10.97 -13.65
N GLU A 150 -18.95 -10.71 -13.38
CA GLU A 150 -17.89 -11.60 -13.84
C GLU A 150 -17.91 -12.90 -13.05
N ARG A 151 -17.61 -14.04 -13.71
CA ARG A 151 -17.58 -15.38 -13.09
C ARG A 151 -16.58 -15.50 -11.95
N SER A 152 -15.56 -14.65 -11.91
CA SER A 152 -14.51 -14.63 -10.89
C SER A 152 -14.88 -13.90 -9.60
N GLY A 153 -16.05 -13.25 -9.53
CA GLY A 153 -16.42 -12.39 -8.39
C GLY A 153 -15.56 -11.14 -8.21
N MET A 154 -14.55 -10.94 -9.06
CA MET A 154 -13.73 -9.72 -9.12
C MET A 154 -14.15 -8.90 -10.32
N SER A 155 -14.38 -7.60 -10.12
CA SER A 155 -14.64 -6.68 -11.21
C SER A 155 -13.39 -5.85 -11.51
N TYR A 156 -12.92 -5.90 -12.74
CA TYR A 156 -11.81 -5.04 -13.21
C TYR A 156 -12.24 -3.57 -13.32
N LEU A 157 -13.53 -3.30 -13.29
CA LEU A 157 -14.07 -1.94 -13.33
C LEU A 157 -14.03 -1.25 -11.98
N LEU A 158 -13.94 -2.01 -10.88
CA LEU A 158 -13.97 -1.47 -9.54
C LEU A 158 -12.55 -1.32 -8.98
N PRO A 159 -12.27 -0.17 -8.37
CA PRO A 159 -11.00 0.04 -7.68
C PRO A 159 -10.74 -0.99 -6.59
N ASN A 160 -9.47 -1.30 -6.36
CA ASN A 160 -9.05 -2.28 -5.36
C ASN A 160 -8.86 -1.68 -3.95
N ASN A 161 -8.84 -0.37 -3.82
CA ASN A 161 -8.63 0.32 -2.55
C ASN A 161 -9.78 1.30 -2.25
N LEU A 162 -9.93 1.64 -0.96
CA LEU A 162 -11.03 2.46 -0.48
C LEU A 162 -11.01 3.89 -1.05
N ARG A 163 -9.81 4.49 -1.16
CA ARG A 163 -9.64 5.87 -1.68
C ARG A 163 -10.17 5.97 -3.10
N ASP A 164 -9.70 5.07 -3.97
CA ASP A 164 -10.11 5.07 -5.37
C ASP A 164 -11.59 4.71 -5.53
N MET A 165 -12.11 3.82 -4.67
CA MET A 165 -13.54 3.47 -4.65
C MET A 165 -14.40 4.67 -4.28
N VAL A 166 -14.02 5.42 -3.24
CA VAL A 166 -14.75 6.63 -2.83
C VAL A 166 -14.69 7.67 -3.95
N ASN A 167 -13.52 7.92 -4.53
CA ASN A 167 -13.38 8.84 -5.64
C ASN A 167 -14.26 8.42 -6.84
N TRP A 168 -14.29 7.12 -7.15
CA TRP A 168 -15.06 6.58 -8.27
C TRP A 168 -16.58 6.67 -8.05
N ILE A 169 -17.07 6.61 -6.80
CA ILE A 169 -18.51 6.76 -6.48
C ILE A 169 -18.93 8.24 -6.48
N VAL A 170 -18.02 9.16 -6.11
CA VAL A 170 -18.33 10.57 -5.93
C VAL A 170 -18.30 11.34 -7.26
N PHE A 171 -17.60 10.85 -8.27
CA PHE A 171 -17.56 11.42 -9.61
C PHE A 171 -18.60 10.79 -10.54
#